data_ba21c382ee9b772f983b6f9d97efe628
#
_entry.id   ba21c382ee9b772f983b6f9d97efe628
#
_cell.length_a   1.000
_cell.length_b   1.000
_cell.length_c   1.000
_cell.angle_alpha   90.00
_cell.angle_beta   90.00
_cell.angle_gamma   90.00
#
_symmetry.space_group_name_H-M   'P 1'
#
loop_
_entity.id
_entity.type
_entity.pdbx_description
1 polymer ?
#
loop_
_entity_poly.entity_id
_entity_poly.type
_entity_poly.pdbx_seq_one_letter_code
_entity_poly.pdbx_strand_id
1 'polypeptide(L)'
;MSNVRASIGVGLFLGLTLSVLLMLMATASAQAQTAGTCQEEFTVLRTHTETVSITGGKVDKDRAGLVKLVDDAQTLASIGKTSDAVKKLGDFTVKVDQLEAAGRISAESADQLRSDAQATIVCLQDSEASTTVGAVI
;
A
#
# COMPACT_ATOMS: atom_id res chain seq x y z
N MET A 1 15.37 -21.91 -59.92
CA MET A 1 14.32 -21.26 -60.70
C MET A 1 13.06 -21.29 -59.86
N SER A 2 12.85 -20.21 -59.10
CA SER A 2 11.71 -19.29 -59.18
C SER A 2 10.34 -19.91 -58.93
N ASN A 3 9.78 -19.63 -57.76
CA ASN A 3 8.53 -18.86 -57.76
C ASN A 3 8.11 -18.48 -56.34
N VAL A 4 8.49 -17.27 -56.01
CA VAL A 4 7.86 -16.48 -54.94
C VAL A 4 6.51 -16.06 -55.49
N ARG A 5 5.43 -16.41 -54.83
CA ARG A 5 4.15 -15.69 -55.01
C ARG A 5 3.60 -15.27 -53.69
N ALA A 6 3.61 -13.97 -53.56
CA ALA A 6 2.99 -13.16 -52.54
C ALA A 6 1.55 -13.58 -52.24
N SER A 7 1.22 -13.70 -50.98
CA SER A 7 -0.13 -13.61 -50.49
C SER A 7 -0.17 -12.47 -49.46
N ILE A 8 -0.25 -11.27 -50.02
CA ILE A 8 -0.57 -10.05 -49.26
C ILE A 8 -2.09 -9.89 -49.41
N GLY A 9 -2.82 -9.88 -48.31
CA GLY A 9 -4.16 -9.34 -48.44
C GLY A 9 -5.28 -9.80 -47.53
N VAL A 10 -5.06 -10.41 -46.37
CA VAL A 10 -6.17 -10.71 -45.45
C VAL A 10 -5.97 -10.24 -44.02
N GLY A 11 -4.86 -9.61 -43.70
CA GLY A 11 -4.51 -9.22 -42.30
C GLY A 11 -4.96 -7.82 -41.86
N LEU A 12 -5.54 -6.99 -42.73
CA LEU A 12 -5.71 -5.56 -42.43
C LEU A 12 -7.08 -5.18 -41.88
N PHE A 13 -8.08 -6.05 -41.96
CA PHE A 13 -9.44 -5.75 -41.50
C PHE A 13 -9.78 -6.30 -40.11
N LEU A 14 -9.00 -7.24 -39.57
CA LEU A 14 -9.25 -7.78 -38.23
C LEU A 14 -8.63 -6.94 -37.09
N GLY A 15 -7.66 -6.09 -37.39
CA GLY A 15 -6.99 -5.27 -36.41
C GLY A 15 -7.77 -4.04 -35.93
N LEU A 16 -8.69 -3.55 -36.74
CA LEU A 16 -9.40 -2.29 -36.44
C LEU A 16 -10.60 -2.49 -35.50
N THR A 17 -11.20 -3.65 -35.49
CA THR A 17 -12.35 -3.96 -34.63
C THR A 17 -11.94 -4.32 -33.21
N LEU A 18 -10.74 -4.86 -33.03
CA LEU A 18 -10.22 -5.22 -31.69
C LEU A 18 -9.73 -3.99 -30.91
N SER A 19 -9.24 -2.96 -31.61
CA SER A 19 -8.79 -1.72 -30.97
C SER A 19 -9.93 -0.88 -30.38
N VAL A 20 -11.11 -0.91 -31.01
CA VAL A 20 -12.26 -0.15 -30.50
C VAL A 20 -12.88 -0.83 -29.29
N LEU A 21 -12.81 -2.15 -29.19
CA LEU A 21 -13.32 -2.88 -28.04
C LEU A 21 -12.44 -2.73 -26.79
N LEU A 22 -11.12 -2.51 -26.99
CA LEU A 22 -10.18 -2.30 -25.87
C LEU A 22 -10.31 -0.91 -25.26
N MET A 23 -10.78 0.10 -26.01
CA MET A 23 -10.96 1.45 -25.49
C MET A 23 -12.23 1.63 -24.64
N LEU A 24 -13.20 0.72 -24.73
CA LEU A 24 -14.40 0.80 -23.90
C LEU A 24 -14.23 0.18 -22.50
N MET A 25 -13.13 -0.53 -22.24
CA MET A 25 -12.87 -1.14 -20.93
C MET A 25 -12.03 -0.25 -20.00
N ALA A 26 -11.59 0.92 -20.45
CA ALA A 26 -10.70 1.82 -19.68
C ALA A 26 -11.45 2.88 -18.86
N THR A 27 -12.76 2.84 -18.75
CA THR A 27 -13.55 3.82 -18.01
C THR A 27 -14.20 3.31 -16.72
N ALA A 28 -13.77 2.15 -16.22
CA ALA A 28 -14.33 1.58 -15.01
C ALA A 28 -13.28 1.41 -13.92
N SER A 29 -12.53 2.47 -13.59
CA SER A 29 -11.65 2.45 -12.41
C SER A 29 -11.49 3.82 -11.77
N ALA A 30 -12.45 4.70 -11.87
CA ALA A 30 -12.75 5.61 -10.80
C ALA A 30 -13.57 4.81 -9.77
N GLN A 31 -12.97 3.78 -9.21
CA GLN A 31 -13.42 3.22 -7.95
C GLN A 31 -13.37 4.39 -7.01
N ALA A 32 -14.56 4.90 -6.64
CA ALA A 32 -14.68 5.61 -5.41
C ALA A 32 -13.88 4.81 -4.38
N GLN A 33 -12.74 5.31 -3.96
CA GLN A 33 -12.14 4.95 -2.70
C GLN A 33 -13.16 5.45 -1.68
N THR A 34 -14.20 4.65 -1.53
CA THR A 34 -15.06 4.71 -0.37
C THR A 34 -14.13 4.76 0.81
N ALA A 35 -14.33 5.69 1.70
CA ALA A 35 -13.68 5.87 2.99
C ALA A 35 -13.63 4.55 3.77
N GLY A 36 -12.93 3.61 3.30
CA GLY A 36 -12.68 2.27 3.77
C GLY A 36 -11.21 2.16 4.14
N THR A 37 -10.86 2.74 5.28
CA THR A 37 -9.95 2.07 6.21
C THR A 37 -8.52 1.85 5.77
N CYS A 38 -7.96 2.45 4.71
CA CYS A 38 -6.55 2.24 4.30
C CYS A 38 -6.07 0.79 4.54
N GLN A 39 -6.95 -0.17 4.23
CA GLN A 39 -6.76 -1.58 4.58
C GLN A 39 -5.58 -2.20 3.85
N GLU A 40 -5.33 -1.74 2.62
CA GLU A 40 -4.22 -2.23 1.83
C GLU A 40 -2.88 -1.79 2.43
N GLU A 41 -2.77 -0.53 2.81
CA GLU A 41 -1.57 0.05 3.42
C GLU A 41 -1.27 -0.64 4.77
N PHE A 42 -2.28 -0.86 5.60
CA PHE A 42 -2.12 -1.62 6.84
C PHE A 42 -1.69 -3.06 6.58
N THR A 43 -2.21 -3.71 5.54
CA THR A 43 -1.83 -5.08 5.18
C THR A 43 -0.38 -5.15 4.74
N VAL A 44 0.08 -4.22 3.91
CA VAL A 44 1.48 -4.13 3.46
C VAL A 44 2.40 -3.88 4.64
N LEU A 45 2.12 -2.86 5.45
CA LEU A 45 2.91 -2.53 6.65
C LEU A 45 3.02 -3.71 7.61
N ARG A 46 1.90 -4.39 7.87
CA ARG A 46 1.87 -5.57 8.73
C ARG A 46 2.72 -6.71 8.16
N THR A 47 2.57 -7.03 6.87
CA THR A 47 3.33 -8.09 6.21
C THR A 47 4.83 -7.85 6.29
N HIS A 48 5.28 -6.62 6.00
CA HIS A 48 6.69 -6.26 6.11
C HIS A 48 7.18 -6.32 7.57
N THR A 49 6.35 -5.89 8.53
CA THR A 49 6.66 -5.97 9.96
C THR A 49 6.82 -7.42 10.43
N GLU A 50 5.98 -8.33 9.95
CA GLU A 50 6.04 -9.76 10.32
C GLU A 50 7.24 -10.48 9.70
N THR A 51 7.67 -10.05 8.51
CA THR A 51 8.75 -10.68 7.74
C THR A 51 10.12 -10.03 7.94
N VAL A 52 10.19 -8.83 8.53
CA VAL A 52 11.44 -8.12 8.75
C VAL A 52 12.45 -8.96 9.53
N SER A 53 13.70 -8.94 9.06
CA SER A 53 14.79 -9.65 9.72
C SER A 53 15.26 -8.87 10.94
N ILE A 54 14.92 -9.37 12.14
CA ILE A 54 15.37 -8.80 13.42
C ILE A 54 16.44 -9.73 14.01
N THR A 55 17.54 -9.16 14.52
CA THR A 55 18.64 -9.90 15.13
C THR A 55 18.70 -9.66 16.65
N GLY A 56 19.41 -10.52 17.37
CA GLY A 56 19.63 -10.40 18.83
C GLY A 56 18.65 -11.18 19.69
N GLY A 57 18.82 -11.11 21.01
CA GLY A 57 18.19 -12.02 21.98
C GLY A 57 16.69 -11.83 22.29
N LYS A 58 16.00 -10.88 21.64
CA LYS A 58 14.57 -10.55 21.92
C LYS A 58 13.75 -10.40 20.65
N VAL A 59 14.08 -11.17 19.61
CA VAL A 59 13.47 -11.08 18.27
C VAL A 59 11.95 -11.13 18.34
N ASP A 60 11.40 -12.15 18.96
CA ASP A 60 9.94 -12.35 19.03
C ASP A 60 9.23 -11.23 19.78
N LYS A 61 9.84 -10.74 20.86
CA LYS A 61 9.27 -9.63 21.64
C LYS A 61 9.27 -8.32 20.85
N ASP A 62 10.34 -8.03 20.14
CA ASP A 62 10.42 -6.81 19.36
C ASP A 62 9.50 -6.84 18.16
N ARG A 63 9.43 -7.99 17.46
CA ARG A 63 8.46 -8.19 16.37
C ARG A 63 7.02 -8.07 16.89
N ALA A 64 6.68 -8.74 17.96
CA ALA A 64 5.35 -8.63 18.58
C ALA A 64 5.02 -7.20 18.98
N GLY A 65 6.01 -6.43 19.48
CA GLY A 65 5.84 -5.02 19.82
C GLY A 65 5.55 -4.14 18.61
N LEU A 66 6.22 -4.37 17.48
CA LEU A 66 5.95 -3.68 16.22
C LEU A 66 4.57 -4.03 15.65
N VAL A 67 4.25 -5.32 15.57
CA VAL A 67 2.94 -5.81 15.07
C VAL A 67 1.81 -5.23 15.92
N LYS A 68 1.97 -5.21 17.24
CA LYS A 68 0.95 -4.62 18.14
C LYS A 68 0.68 -3.15 17.82
N LEU A 69 1.70 -2.36 17.51
CA LEU A 69 1.52 -0.94 17.17
C LEU A 69 0.74 -0.77 15.87
N VAL A 70 0.97 -1.63 14.87
CA VAL A 70 0.21 -1.66 13.63
C VAL A 70 -1.24 -2.06 13.89
N ASP A 71 -1.49 -3.10 14.67
CA ASP A 71 -2.84 -3.59 15.01
C ASP A 71 -3.63 -2.54 15.82
N ASP A 72 -2.99 -1.89 16.78
CA ASP A 72 -3.59 -0.81 17.57
C ASP A 72 -3.97 0.37 16.65
N ALA A 73 -3.09 0.76 15.71
CA ALA A 73 -3.37 1.82 14.75
C ALA A 73 -4.53 1.45 13.82
N GLN A 74 -4.56 0.23 13.29
CA GLN A 74 -5.64 -0.25 12.43
C GLN A 74 -6.98 -0.29 13.18
N THR A 75 -6.98 -0.73 14.43
CA THR A 75 -8.17 -0.74 15.28
C THR A 75 -8.70 0.68 15.51
N LEU A 76 -7.83 1.63 15.81
CA LEU A 76 -8.20 3.04 15.99
C LEU A 76 -8.76 3.64 14.70
N ALA A 77 -8.14 3.37 13.56
CA ALA A 77 -8.61 3.81 12.25
C ALA A 77 -10.01 3.27 11.94
N SER A 78 -10.26 1.99 12.22
CA SER A 78 -11.55 1.33 11.96
C SER A 78 -12.73 1.92 12.73
N ILE A 79 -12.47 2.57 13.86
CA ILE A 79 -13.48 3.24 14.69
C ILE A 79 -13.47 4.78 14.50
N GLY A 80 -12.81 5.27 13.45
CA GLY A 80 -12.77 6.69 13.10
C GLY A 80 -11.86 7.55 13.99
N LYS A 81 -10.98 6.95 14.78
CA LYS A 81 -9.98 7.68 15.60
C LYS A 81 -8.67 7.86 14.83
N THR A 82 -8.74 8.55 13.70
CA THR A 82 -7.61 8.70 12.78
C THR A 82 -6.41 9.38 13.42
N SER A 83 -6.60 10.46 14.17
CA SER A 83 -5.52 11.13 14.89
C SER A 83 -4.78 10.21 15.86
N ASP A 84 -5.49 9.34 16.56
CA ASP A 84 -4.88 8.39 17.49
C ASP A 84 -4.17 7.26 16.73
N ALA A 85 -4.72 6.82 15.59
CA ALA A 85 -4.07 5.87 14.68
C ALA A 85 -2.75 6.42 14.15
N VAL A 86 -2.71 7.67 13.69
CA VAL A 86 -1.49 8.36 13.23
C VAL A 86 -0.43 8.43 14.34
N LYS A 87 -0.84 8.71 15.59
CA LYS A 87 0.10 8.67 16.74
C LYS A 87 0.70 7.28 16.93
N LYS A 88 -0.11 6.21 16.82
CA LYS A 88 0.39 4.84 16.93
C LYS A 88 1.39 4.48 15.83
N LEU A 89 1.17 4.96 14.62
CA LEU A 89 2.15 4.82 13.52
C LEU A 89 3.42 5.64 13.78
N GLY A 90 3.32 6.79 14.43
CA GLY A 90 4.47 7.53 14.93
C GLY A 90 5.27 6.74 15.97
N ASP A 91 4.60 6.14 16.97
CA ASP A 91 5.23 5.26 17.96
C ASP A 91 5.92 4.05 17.29
N PHE A 92 5.31 3.49 16.24
CA PHE A 92 5.89 2.44 15.41
C PHE A 92 7.21 2.90 14.77
N THR A 93 7.22 4.07 14.15
CA THR A 93 8.43 4.64 13.52
C THR A 93 9.55 4.84 14.55
N VAL A 94 9.23 5.39 15.73
CA VAL A 94 10.20 5.53 16.82
C VAL A 94 10.77 4.18 17.26
N LYS A 95 9.94 3.14 17.31
CA LYS A 95 10.41 1.78 17.64
C LYS A 95 11.32 1.20 16.56
N VAL A 96 11.02 1.45 15.28
CA VAL A 96 11.88 1.09 14.14
C VAL A 96 13.24 1.76 14.28
N ASP A 97 13.29 3.08 14.56
CA ASP A 97 14.52 3.84 14.74
C ASP A 97 15.37 3.28 15.90
N GLN A 98 14.75 2.90 17.01
CA GLN A 98 15.43 2.28 18.13
C GLN A 98 16.06 0.92 17.77
N LEU A 99 15.38 0.11 16.98
CA LEU A 99 15.89 -1.20 16.52
C LEU A 99 17.04 -1.02 15.54
N GLU A 100 16.94 -0.06 14.62
CA GLU A 100 18.03 0.28 13.72
C GLU A 100 19.25 0.80 14.45
N ALA A 101 19.08 1.78 15.34
CA ALA A 101 20.17 2.34 16.13
C ALA A 101 20.88 1.30 17.02
N ALA A 102 20.15 0.27 17.45
CA ALA A 102 20.69 -0.87 18.17
C ALA A 102 21.32 -1.94 17.26
N GLY A 103 21.36 -1.73 15.94
CA GLY A 103 21.87 -2.68 14.96
C GLY A 103 21.04 -3.97 14.85
N ARG A 104 19.76 -3.93 15.24
CA ARG A 104 18.88 -5.09 15.29
C ARG A 104 18.09 -5.32 14.02
N ILE A 105 17.92 -4.29 13.21
CA ILE A 105 17.41 -4.33 11.84
C ILE A 105 18.38 -3.57 10.94
N SER A 106 18.41 -3.90 9.65
CA SER A 106 19.23 -3.15 8.69
C SER A 106 18.62 -1.79 8.39
N ALA A 107 19.44 -0.82 7.95
CA ALA A 107 18.96 0.49 7.52
C ALA A 107 17.93 0.37 6.38
N GLU A 108 18.17 -0.52 5.42
CA GLU A 108 17.22 -0.79 4.33
C GLU A 108 15.86 -1.28 4.83
N SER A 109 15.85 -2.22 5.79
CA SER A 109 14.61 -2.69 6.41
C SER A 109 13.91 -1.60 7.20
N ALA A 110 14.66 -0.77 7.89
CA ALA A 110 14.11 0.37 8.65
C ALA A 110 13.47 1.40 7.69
N ASP A 111 14.13 1.73 6.60
CA ASP A 111 13.62 2.65 5.58
C ASP A 111 12.34 2.11 4.92
N GLN A 112 12.28 0.81 4.62
CA GLN A 112 11.06 0.18 4.12
C GLN A 112 9.89 0.31 5.10
N LEU A 113 10.10 -0.03 6.37
CA LEU A 113 9.06 0.07 7.40
C LEU A 113 8.59 1.51 7.63
N ARG A 114 9.49 2.49 7.58
CA ARG A 114 9.14 3.93 7.66
C ARG A 114 8.30 4.35 6.46
N SER A 115 8.68 3.92 5.25
CA SER A 115 7.95 4.23 4.02
C SER A 115 6.53 3.69 4.07
N ASP A 116 6.34 2.45 4.50
CA ASP A 116 5.03 1.83 4.62
C ASP A 116 4.16 2.51 5.69
N ALA A 117 4.76 2.85 6.83
CA ALA A 117 4.07 3.61 7.88
C ALA A 117 3.65 5.00 7.39
N GLN A 118 4.50 5.68 6.64
CA GLN A 118 4.19 6.99 6.06
C GLN A 118 3.08 6.90 5.01
N ALA A 119 3.08 5.88 4.14
CA ALA A 119 2.01 5.65 3.17
C ALA A 119 0.66 5.45 3.88
N THR A 120 0.65 4.67 4.97
CA THR A 120 -0.54 4.46 5.80
C THR A 120 -1.02 5.76 6.45
N ILE A 121 -0.12 6.59 6.97
CA ILE A 121 -0.45 7.91 7.56
C ILE A 121 -1.09 8.83 6.51
N VAL A 122 -0.50 8.92 5.32
CA VAL A 122 -1.03 9.75 4.24
C VAL A 122 -2.44 9.30 3.84
N CYS A 123 -2.64 8.00 3.66
CA CYS A 123 -3.96 7.46 3.35
C CYS A 123 -5.01 7.83 4.42
N LEU A 124 -4.66 7.71 5.70
CA LEU A 124 -5.55 8.06 6.82
C LEU A 124 -5.93 9.55 6.80
N GLN A 125 -4.97 10.44 6.54
CA GLN A 125 -5.20 11.88 6.48
C GLN A 125 -6.07 12.29 5.29
N ASP A 126 -5.84 11.67 4.12
CA ASP A 126 -6.66 11.91 2.93
C ASP A 126 -8.09 11.45 3.09
N SER A 127 -8.31 10.35 3.83
CA SER A 127 -9.63 9.84 4.16
C SER A 127 -10.43 10.81 5.04
N GLU A 128 -9.78 11.48 6.00
CA GLU A 128 -10.42 12.53 6.84
C GLU A 128 -10.78 13.76 6.01
N ALA A 129 -9.87 14.22 5.13
CA ALA A 129 -10.11 15.39 4.29
C ALA A 129 -11.33 15.18 3.36
N SER A 130 -11.47 13.99 2.80
CA SER A 130 -12.61 13.63 1.93
C SER A 130 -13.95 13.60 2.68
N THR A 131 -13.95 13.18 3.94
CA THR A 131 -15.17 13.14 4.77
C THR A 131 -15.63 14.55 5.15
N THR A 132 -14.71 15.47 5.38
CA THR A 132 -15.03 16.85 5.78
C THR A 132 -15.63 17.65 4.62
N VAL A 133 -15.22 17.40 3.38
CA VAL A 133 -15.77 18.08 2.19
C VAL A 133 -17.20 17.62 1.89
N GLY A 134 -17.54 16.37 2.14
CA GLY A 134 -18.91 15.84 1.95
C GLY A 134 -19.93 16.36 2.97
N ALA A 135 -19.50 16.90 4.10
CA ALA A 135 -20.40 17.40 5.17
C ALA A 135 -20.83 18.87 5.00
N VAL A 136 -20.34 19.59 3.98
CA VAL A 136 -20.60 21.04 3.72
C VAL A 136 -21.67 21.23 2.65
N ILE A 137 -22.25 20.17 2.13
CA ILE A 137 -23.39 20.20 1.21
C ILE A 137 -24.65 19.76 2.00
#